data_f01bb4435b95b9c07a145e736906e876
#
_entry.id   f01bb4435b95b9c07a145e736906e876
#
_cell.length_a   1.000
_cell.length_b   1.000
_cell.length_c   1.000
_cell.angle_alpha   90.00
_cell.angle_beta   90.00
_cell.angle_gamma   90.00
#
_symmetry.space_group_name_H-M   'P 1'
#
loop_
_entity.id
_entity.type
_entity.pdbx_description
1 polymer ?
#
loop_
_entity_poly.entity_id
_entity_poly.type
_entity_poly.pdbx_seq_one_letter_code
_entity_poly.pdbx_strand_id
1 'polypeptide(L)'
;MTKEYIQIAFNFDHQEQFEILVAQLSNLGFDGFNEEASSTGINDGVNMTTALGEGAGHCKTFILASEFDLNVQNELDIIFNSNNLTYSKSIIKEENWNALWESNFESVRVGNFAGIRANFHPSFDPPVQHEIHITPKMSFGTGHHPTTFTVMQIMETMDFKGKSVYDFGTGTGILAILAEKLGAKEVLAVDNDDWCIENALENIRSNQTKNIDIQKVASASQDRDFDIIIANVNRHIIEANMVELSQVSNLNSTLILSGLLIEDQKDMINLAIQNNWKFIQEQPLNGWVSMLFKKA
;
A
#
# COMPACT_ATOMS: atom_id res chain seq x y z
N MET A 1 27.71 14.48 -4.01
CA MET A 1 27.07 15.48 -4.89
C MET A 1 25.60 15.43 -4.57
N THR A 2 24.99 16.55 -4.16
CA THR A 2 23.54 16.66 -3.93
C THR A 2 22.84 16.48 -5.27
N LYS A 3 21.90 15.55 -5.35
CA LYS A 3 21.09 15.34 -6.56
C LYS A 3 20.13 16.54 -6.72
N GLU A 4 19.89 16.94 -7.95
CA GLU A 4 18.86 17.92 -8.29
C GLU A 4 17.71 17.21 -8.97
N TYR A 5 16.49 17.63 -8.66
CA TYR A 5 15.26 17.11 -9.25
C TYR A 5 14.48 18.23 -9.92
N ILE A 6 13.78 17.90 -10.99
CA ILE A 6 12.74 18.72 -11.57
C ILE A 6 11.43 18.31 -10.92
N GLN A 7 10.79 19.24 -10.23
CA GLN A 7 9.44 19.08 -9.69
C GLN A 7 8.44 19.64 -10.71
N ILE A 8 7.41 18.86 -11.00
CA ILE A 8 6.22 19.29 -11.74
C ILE A 8 5.06 19.32 -10.75
N ALA A 9 4.35 20.47 -10.69
CA ALA A 9 3.17 20.59 -9.86
C ALA A 9 1.97 21.01 -10.73
N PHE A 10 0.84 20.33 -10.57
CA PHE A 10 -0.36 20.52 -11.38
C PHE A 10 -1.64 20.25 -10.57
N ASN A 11 -2.75 20.81 -11.07
CA ASN A 11 -4.08 20.49 -10.56
C ASN A 11 -4.77 19.51 -11.52
N PHE A 12 -5.69 18.70 -10.98
CA PHE A 12 -6.56 17.83 -11.75
C PHE A 12 -8.00 18.00 -11.29
N ASP A 13 -8.95 17.71 -12.20
CA ASP A 13 -10.37 18.00 -11.98
C ASP A 13 -11.13 16.82 -11.35
N HIS A 14 -10.66 15.58 -11.55
CA HIS A 14 -11.26 14.35 -11.01
C HIS A 14 -10.25 13.19 -11.00
N GLN A 15 -10.54 12.18 -10.20
CA GLN A 15 -9.63 11.05 -9.92
C GLN A 15 -9.21 10.27 -11.18
N GLU A 16 -10.13 10.01 -12.12
CA GLU A 16 -9.80 9.31 -13.37
C GLU A 16 -8.75 10.06 -14.20
N GLN A 17 -8.86 11.41 -14.28
CA GLN A 17 -7.86 12.24 -14.95
C GLN A 17 -6.50 12.12 -14.26
N PHE A 18 -6.48 12.10 -12.92
CA PHE A 18 -5.25 11.94 -12.15
C PHE A 18 -4.57 10.60 -12.44
N GLU A 19 -5.32 9.50 -12.44
CA GLU A 19 -4.78 8.15 -12.72
C GLU A 19 -4.18 8.05 -14.12
N ILE A 20 -4.84 8.66 -15.13
CA ILE A 20 -4.32 8.74 -16.50
C ILE A 20 -3.01 9.54 -16.53
N LEU A 21 -2.97 10.69 -15.85
CA LEU A 21 -1.75 11.52 -15.79
C LEU A 21 -0.62 10.80 -15.08
N VAL A 22 -0.87 10.11 -13.97
CA VAL A 22 0.12 9.30 -13.26
C VAL A 22 0.72 8.25 -14.19
N ALA A 23 -0.11 7.52 -14.94
CA ALA A 23 0.36 6.51 -15.88
C ALA A 23 1.22 7.12 -17.00
N GLN A 24 0.82 8.25 -17.58
CA GLN A 24 1.55 8.93 -18.65
C GLN A 24 2.87 9.51 -18.15
N LEU A 25 2.88 10.16 -17.00
CA LEU A 25 4.08 10.77 -16.40
C LEU A 25 5.08 9.71 -15.91
N SER A 26 4.60 8.60 -15.36
CA SER A 26 5.47 7.47 -14.98
C SER A 26 6.21 6.90 -16.19
N ASN A 27 5.58 6.83 -17.36
CA ASN A 27 6.23 6.40 -18.59
C ASN A 27 7.34 7.35 -19.07
N LEU A 28 7.31 8.61 -18.64
CA LEU A 28 8.36 9.60 -18.90
C LEU A 28 9.48 9.58 -17.85
N GLY A 29 9.38 8.71 -16.83
CA GLY A 29 10.38 8.61 -15.75
C GLY A 29 10.08 9.50 -14.54
N PHE A 30 8.88 10.10 -14.46
CA PHE A 30 8.46 10.80 -13.25
C PHE A 30 8.05 9.81 -12.18
N ASP A 31 8.39 10.11 -10.93
CA ASP A 31 8.15 9.29 -9.76
C ASP A 31 7.71 10.15 -8.55
N GLY A 32 7.25 9.50 -7.47
CA GLY A 32 6.90 10.20 -6.24
C GLY A 32 5.70 11.13 -6.40
N PHE A 33 4.54 10.60 -6.83
CA PHE A 33 3.31 11.37 -6.97
C PHE A 33 2.71 11.69 -5.60
N ASN A 34 2.87 12.97 -5.16
CA ASN A 34 2.32 13.45 -3.91
C ASN A 34 1.01 14.20 -4.16
N GLU A 35 -0.09 13.55 -3.86
CA GLU A 35 -1.42 14.13 -3.91
C GLU A 35 -1.68 14.94 -2.63
N GLU A 36 -1.98 16.23 -2.81
CA GLU A 36 -2.48 17.08 -1.73
C GLU A 36 -3.99 17.24 -1.93
N ALA A 37 -4.79 16.63 -1.04
CA ALA A 37 -6.24 16.87 -1.04
C ALA A 37 -6.51 18.36 -0.91
N SER A 38 -7.40 18.90 -1.74
CA SER A 38 -7.83 20.29 -1.61
C SER A 38 -8.53 20.46 -0.27
N SER A 39 -7.78 20.86 0.77
CA SER A 39 -8.37 21.28 2.02
C SER A 39 -9.18 22.54 1.73
N THR A 40 -10.51 22.45 1.83
CA THR A 40 -11.38 23.60 2.02
C THR A 40 -11.08 24.21 3.39
N GLY A 41 -9.91 24.86 3.50
CA GLY A 41 -9.50 25.63 4.66
C GLY A 41 -10.06 27.05 4.50
N ILE A 42 -11.07 27.37 5.28
CA ILE A 42 -11.50 28.73 5.54
C ILE A 42 -10.36 29.45 6.25
N ASN A 43 -9.65 30.35 5.54
CA ASN A 43 -9.15 31.60 6.14
C ASN A 43 -8.69 32.56 5.06
N ASP A 44 -9.18 33.83 5.23
CA ASP A 44 -8.78 35.08 4.64
C ASP A 44 -9.24 35.42 3.19
N GLY A 45 -10.50 35.83 3.10
CA GLY A 45 -10.88 37.13 2.54
C GLY A 45 -10.57 37.45 1.06
N VAL A 46 -10.62 36.49 0.11
CA VAL A 46 -10.90 36.80 -1.30
C VAL A 46 -11.67 35.67 -1.93
N ASN A 47 -12.93 35.93 -2.30
CA ASN A 47 -13.78 35.02 -3.07
C ASN A 47 -13.18 34.72 -4.45
N MET A 48 -12.69 33.50 -4.64
CA MET A 48 -12.63 32.83 -5.94
C MET A 48 -13.09 31.38 -5.74
N THR A 49 -14.40 31.20 -5.63
CA THR A 49 -15.05 29.90 -5.72
C THR A 49 -15.15 29.50 -7.18
N THR A 50 -14.12 28.86 -7.72
CA THR A 50 -14.33 27.84 -8.74
C THR A 50 -14.61 26.56 -7.95
N ALA A 51 -15.86 26.08 -8.03
CA ALA A 51 -16.24 24.78 -7.46
C ALA A 51 -15.42 23.70 -8.18
N LEU A 52 -14.39 23.19 -7.50
CA LEU A 52 -13.70 22.00 -7.92
C LEU A 52 -14.67 20.81 -7.71
N GLY A 53 -14.82 19.94 -8.72
CA GLY A 53 -15.68 18.76 -8.65
C GLY A 53 -15.23 17.78 -7.57
N GLU A 54 -16.09 16.84 -7.20
CA GLU A 54 -15.71 15.73 -6.32
C GLU A 54 -14.53 14.98 -6.93
N GLY A 55 -13.42 14.88 -6.18
CA GLY A 55 -12.19 14.21 -6.63
C GLY A 55 -11.13 15.12 -7.30
N ALA A 56 -11.32 16.44 -7.31
CA ALA A 56 -10.29 17.37 -7.75
C ALA A 56 -9.17 17.53 -6.71
N GLY A 57 -7.92 17.68 -7.17
CA GLY A 57 -6.77 17.79 -6.28
C GLY A 57 -5.58 18.51 -6.91
N HIS A 58 -4.51 18.58 -6.13
CA HIS A 58 -3.19 19.07 -6.52
C HIS A 58 -2.17 17.96 -6.38
N CYS A 59 -1.29 17.81 -7.36
CA CYS A 59 -0.24 16.80 -7.33
C CYS A 59 1.12 17.41 -7.61
N LYS A 60 2.13 16.89 -6.93
CA LYS A 60 3.55 17.13 -7.21
C LYS A 60 4.21 15.81 -7.58
N THR A 61 5.03 15.83 -8.64
CA THR A 61 5.82 14.68 -9.07
C THR A 61 7.23 15.11 -9.46
N PHE A 62 8.16 14.19 -9.53
CA PHE A 62 9.59 14.48 -9.61
C PHE A 62 10.27 13.60 -10.64
N ILE A 63 11.33 14.13 -11.25
CA ILE A 63 12.27 13.39 -12.10
C ILE A 63 13.69 13.89 -11.80
N LEU A 64 14.70 13.05 -11.91
CA LEU A 64 16.09 13.50 -11.80
C LEU A 64 16.41 14.54 -12.87
N ALA A 65 17.05 15.66 -12.46
CA ALA A 65 17.38 16.71 -13.41
C ALA A 65 18.29 16.24 -14.55
N SER A 66 19.10 15.19 -14.32
CA SER A 66 19.92 14.56 -15.33
C SER A 66 19.13 13.73 -16.37
N GLU A 67 17.90 13.35 -16.05
CA GLU A 67 16.99 12.57 -16.90
C GLU A 67 15.96 13.47 -17.60
N PHE A 68 15.87 14.73 -17.21
CA PHE A 68 14.94 15.71 -17.76
C PHE A 68 15.59 16.43 -18.96
N ASP A 69 15.47 15.87 -20.13
CA ASP A 69 15.98 16.44 -21.40
C ASP A 69 14.89 17.16 -22.20
N LEU A 70 15.25 17.61 -23.40
CA LEU A 70 14.32 18.32 -24.29
C LEU A 70 13.17 17.40 -24.79
N ASN A 71 13.42 16.10 -24.92
CA ASN A 71 12.38 15.16 -25.36
C ASN A 71 11.35 14.98 -24.25
N VAL A 72 11.79 14.77 -22.99
CA VAL A 72 10.90 14.71 -21.82
C VAL A 72 10.08 15.98 -21.68
N GLN A 73 10.70 17.17 -21.88
CA GLN A 73 9.99 18.44 -21.85
C GLN A 73 8.88 18.51 -22.91
N ASN A 74 9.18 18.13 -24.16
CA ASN A 74 8.21 18.17 -25.24
C ASN A 74 7.03 17.20 -25.01
N GLU A 75 7.30 15.96 -24.56
CA GLU A 75 6.27 14.98 -24.25
C GLU A 75 5.41 15.45 -23.07
N LEU A 76 6.03 16.05 -22.04
CA LEU A 76 5.32 16.64 -20.93
C LEU A 76 4.33 17.72 -21.39
N ASP A 77 4.78 18.64 -22.27
CA ASP A 77 3.94 19.70 -22.82
C ASP A 77 2.76 19.12 -23.64
N ILE A 78 2.98 18.04 -24.40
CA ILE A 78 1.94 17.33 -25.15
C ILE A 78 0.90 16.73 -24.18
N ILE A 79 1.34 16.04 -23.11
CA ILE A 79 0.46 15.42 -22.13
C ILE A 79 -0.44 16.48 -21.48
N PHE A 80 0.14 17.56 -20.97
CA PHE A 80 -0.66 18.60 -20.30
C PHE A 80 -1.59 19.34 -21.25
N ASN A 81 -1.16 19.68 -22.45
CA ASN A 81 -2.00 20.33 -23.46
C ASN A 81 -3.16 19.42 -23.91
N SER A 82 -2.93 18.11 -24.10
CA SER A 82 -3.97 17.16 -24.50
C SER A 82 -5.04 16.97 -23.42
N ASN A 83 -4.70 17.18 -22.16
CA ASN A 83 -5.62 17.11 -21.02
C ASN A 83 -6.23 18.47 -20.64
N ASN A 84 -5.94 19.55 -21.40
CA ASN A 84 -6.32 20.94 -21.09
C ASN A 84 -5.87 21.43 -19.70
N LEU A 85 -4.72 20.96 -19.25
CA LEU A 85 -4.13 21.30 -17.96
C LEU A 85 -2.87 22.15 -18.13
N THR A 86 -2.52 22.80 -17.05
CA THR A 86 -1.25 23.54 -16.90
C THR A 86 -0.46 22.96 -15.74
N TYR A 87 0.85 23.13 -15.80
CA TYR A 87 1.74 22.74 -14.72
C TYR A 87 2.74 23.84 -14.41
N SER A 88 3.30 23.83 -13.23
CA SER A 88 4.48 24.60 -12.86
C SER A 88 5.70 23.69 -12.76
N LYS A 89 6.86 24.21 -13.14
CA LYS A 89 8.14 23.53 -13.08
C LYS A 89 9.10 24.26 -12.17
N SER A 90 9.75 23.54 -11.25
CA SER A 90 10.79 24.07 -10.37
C SER A 90 11.95 23.10 -10.23
N ILE A 91 13.15 23.63 -9.98
CA ILE A 91 14.31 22.81 -9.65
C ILE A 91 14.38 22.76 -8.12
N ILE A 92 14.39 21.54 -7.59
CA ILE A 92 14.59 21.30 -6.18
C ILE A 92 15.92 20.57 -5.97
N LYS A 93 16.67 21.03 -5.01
CA LYS A 93 17.85 20.31 -4.54
C LYS A 93 17.41 19.25 -3.55
N GLU A 94 18.13 18.16 -3.51
CA GLU A 94 17.97 17.14 -2.49
C GLU A 94 18.10 17.80 -1.11
N GLU A 95 17.02 18.38 -0.63
CA GLU A 95 16.87 18.62 0.80
C GLU A 95 16.65 17.26 1.45
N ASN A 96 17.02 17.13 2.69
CA ASN A 96 16.93 15.86 3.41
C ASN A 96 15.45 15.42 3.54
N TRP A 97 14.88 14.99 2.40
CA TRP A 97 13.49 14.53 2.27
C TRP A 97 13.17 13.42 3.28
N ASN A 98 14.19 12.63 3.62
CA ASN A 98 14.06 11.63 4.67
C ASN A 98 13.72 12.29 6.01
N ALA A 99 14.38 13.37 6.39
CA ALA A 99 14.10 14.05 7.66
C ALA A 99 12.73 14.75 7.66
N LEU A 100 12.32 15.36 6.54
CA LEU A 100 11.00 15.99 6.42
C LEU A 100 9.89 14.93 6.40
N TRP A 101 10.12 13.82 5.71
CA TRP A 101 9.18 12.72 5.63
C TRP A 101 9.11 11.96 6.98
N GLU A 102 10.24 11.71 7.64
CA GLU A 102 10.30 11.16 9.00
C GLU A 102 9.51 12.01 10.00
N SER A 103 9.55 13.34 9.88
CA SER A 103 8.81 14.26 10.75
C SER A 103 7.29 14.20 10.54
N ASN A 104 6.83 13.80 9.37
CA ASN A 104 5.41 13.69 9.02
C ASN A 104 4.88 12.26 9.10
N PHE A 105 5.75 11.28 9.34
CA PHE A 105 5.34 9.88 9.51
C PHE A 105 4.81 9.68 10.94
N GLU A 106 3.51 9.44 11.06
CA GLU A 106 2.88 9.21 12.36
C GLU A 106 2.91 7.71 12.72
N SER A 107 2.82 7.39 14.01
CA SER A 107 2.60 6.00 14.44
C SER A 107 1.13 5.62 14.29
N VAL A 108 0.87 4.37 13.90
CA VAL A 108 -0.49 3.85 13.72
C VAL A 108 -0.85 2.92 14.88
N ARG A 109 -2.07 3.05 15.41
CA ARG A 109 -2.55 2.23 16.51
C ARG A 109 -3.86 1.54 16.15
N VAL A 110 -3.87 0.21 16.21
CA VAL A 110 -5.06 -0.63 16.04
C VAL A 110 -5.56 -1.04 17.43
N GLY A 111 -6.37 -0.19 18.05
CA GLY A 111 -6.84 -0.39 19.42
C GLY A 111 -5.69 -0.58 20.43
N ASN A 112 -5.83 -1.59 21.30
CA ASN A 112 -4.76 -2.05 22.19
C ASN A 112 -4.04 -3.28 21.62
N PHE A 113 -4.48 -3.79 20.48
CA PHE A 113 -3.99 -5.01 19.87
C PHE A 113 -2.63 -4.82 19.22
N ALA A 114 -2.49 -3.89 18.30
CA ALA A 114 -1.25 -3.69 17.58
C ALA A 114 -0.92 -2.21 17.40
N GLY A 115 0.37 -1.92 17.31
CA GLY A 115 0.88 -0.59 17.00
C GLY A 115 2.05 -0.65 16.05
N ILE A 116 2.07 0.23 15.08
CA ILE A 116 3.11 0.35 14.07
C ILE A 116 3.81 1.67 14.28
N ARG A 117 5.12 1.63 14.39
CA ARG A 117 5.94 2.82 14.50
C ARG A 117 7.28 2.70 13.77
N ALA A 118 7.85 3.81 13.41
CA ALA A 118 9.23 3.87 12.97
C ALA A 118 10.19 3.88 14.19
N ASN A 119 11.47 3.58 13.95
CA ASN A 119 12.49 3.54 15.01
C ASN A 119 12.71 4.88 15.71
N PHE A 120 12.39 6.00 15.07
CA PHE A 120 12.51 7.34 15.65
C PHE A 120 11.29 7.75 16.50
N HIS A 121 10.20 7.00 16.50
CA HIS A 121 9.04 7.24 17.37
C HIS A 121 9.26 6.65 18.77
N PRO A 122 8.71 7.28 19.82
CA PRO A 122 8.66 6.67 21.15
C PRO A 122 7.80 5.39 21.11
N SER A 123 8.01 4.51 22.06
CA SER A 123 7.11 3.37 22.30
C SER A 123 5.72 3.84 22.65
N PHE A 124 4.71 3.01 22.38
CA PHE A 124 3.32 3.33 22.68
C PHE A 124 3.08 3.47 24.19
N ASP A 125 2.36 4.53 24.57
CA ASP A 125 1.86 4.73 25.94
C ASP A 125 0.34 5.04 25.88
N PRO A 126 -0.52 4.21 26.44
CA PRO A 126 -0.21 2.89 27.04
C PRO A 126 0.29 1.88 26.02
N PRO A 127 1.04 0.84 26.42
CA PRO A 127 1.62 -0.12 25.50
C PRO A 127 0.53 -0.90 24.73
N VAL A 128 0.84 -1.35 23.54
CA VAL A 128 0.03 -2.28 22.73
C VAL A 128 0.51 -3.72 22.94
N GLN A 129 -0.34 -4.70 22.60
CA GLN A 129 0.02 -6.11 22.74
C GLN A 129 1.14 -6.51 21.74
N HIS A 130 1.06 -6.00 20.50
CA HIS A 130 1.99 -6.30 19.43
C HIS A 130 2.54 -4.99 18.84
N GLU A 131 3.74 -4.61 19.21
CA GLU A 131 4.44 -3.47 18.62
C GLU A 131 5.24 -3.92 17.42
N ILE A 132 5.08 -3.23 16.29
CA ILE A 132 5.76 -3.50 15.03
C ILE A 132 6.59 -2.28 14.66
N HIS A 133 7.88 -2.52 14.42
CA HIS A 133 8.80 -1.51 13.94
C HIS A 133 8.93 -1.60 12.44
N ILE A 134 8.79 -0.48 11.75
CA ILE A 134 9.05 -0.40 10.33
C ILE A 134 10.07 0.69 10.02
N THR A 135 10.88 0.46 9.02
CA THR A 135 11.63 1.49 8.33
C THR A 135 10.76 1.94 7.17
N PRO A 136 10.13 3.11 7.31
CA PRO A 136 9.27 3.60 6.26
C PRO A 136 10.13 3.92 5.01
N LYS A 137 9.72 3.37 3.86
CA LYS A 137 10.29 3.60 2.53
C LYS A 137 9.14 3.74 1.52
N MET A 138 9.47 3.72 0.23
CA MET A 138 8.48 3.81 -0.86
C MET A 138 7.61 2.54 -1.01
N SER A 139 7.83 1.49 -0.20
CA SER A 139 7.04 0.26 -0.23
C SER A 139 5.67 0.46 0.42
N PHE A 140 4.63 -0.15 -0.15
CA PHE A 140 3.29 -0.17 0.42
C PHE A 140 3.25 -0.96 1.75
N GLY A 141 2.32 -0.60 2.66
CA GLY A 141 2.14 -1.32 3.92
C GLY A 141 2.73 -0.63 5.14
N THR A 142 2.67 0.70 5.22
CA THR A 142 3.09 1.47 6.40
C THR A 142 2.09 1.42 7.56
N GLY A 143 0.93 0.81 7.34
CA GLY A 143 -0.17 0.72 8.33
C GLY A 143 -1.19 1.85 8.26
N HIS A 144 -0.89 2.97 7.61
CA HIS A 144 -1.79 4.13 7.50
C HIS A 144 -2.95 3.87 6.55
N HIS A 145 -2.73 3.06 5.52
CA HIS A 145 -3.75 2.78 4.54
C HIS A 145 -4.91 1.97 5.16
N PRO A 146 -6.17 2.30 4.87
CA PRO A 146 -7.34 1.60 5.41
C PRO A 146 -7.29 0.08 5.24
N THR A 147 -6.76 -0.41 4.11
CA THR A 147 -6.66 -1.84 3.81
C THR A 147 -5.74 -2.59 4.77
N THR A 148 -4.55 -2.07 5.05
CA THR A 148 -3.62 -2.66 6.04
C THR A 148 -4.23 -2.64 7.44
N PHE A 149 -4.85 -1.52 7.80
CA PHE A 149 -5.50 -1.34 9.10
C PHE A 149 -6.63 -2.36 9.31
N THR A 150 -7.52 -2.52 8.33
CA THR A 150 -8.66 -3.47 8.42
C THR A 150 -8.24 -4.94 8.38
N VAL A 151 -7.17 -5.27 7.62
CA VAL A 151 -6.56 -6.62 7.70
C VAL A 151 -6.07 -6.90 9.10
N MET A 152 -5.37 -5.97 9.76
CA MET A 152 -4.90 -6.15 11.14
C MET A 152 -6.07 -6.32 12.12
N GLN A 153 -7.20 -5.62 11.94
CA GLN A 153 -8.42 -5.83 12.73
C GLN A 153 -9.01 -7.23 12.54
N ILE A 154 -9.00 -7.76 11.30
CA ILE A 154 -9.42 -9.16 11.04
C ILE A 154 -8.45 -10.12 11.73
N MET A 155 -7.13 -9.90 11.64
CA MET A 155 -6.11 -10.75 12.27
C MET A 155 -6.26 -10.80 13.80
N GLU A 156 -6.71 -9.73 14.46
CA GLU A 156 -7.02 -9.70 15.90
C GLU A 156 -8.04 -10.78 16.30
N THR A 157 -8.98 -11.11 15.41
CA THR A 157 -10.06 -12.06 15.68
C THR A 157 -9.69 -13.51 15.36
N MET A 158 -8.48 -13.77 14.83
CA MET A 158 -8.06 -15.07 14.32
C MET A 158 -7.00 -15.73 15.22
N ASP A 159 -6.95 -17.06 15.16
CA ASP A 159 -5.89 -17.84 15.82
C ASP A 159 -4.76 -18.19 14.84
N PHE A 160 -3.59 -17.61 15.09
CA PHE A 160 -2.35 -17.85 14.32
C PHE A 160 -1.43 -18.89 14.98
N LYS A 161 -1.70 -19.28 16.21
CA LYS A 161 -0.77 -20.13 16.98
C LYS A 161 -0.54 -21.49 16.27
N GLY A 162 0.73 -21.71 15.93
CA GLY A 162 1.15 -22.94 15.26
C GLY A 162 0.70 -23.09 13.81
N LYS A 163 0.18 -22.02 13.18
CA LYS A 163 -0.28 -21.99 11.80
C LYS A 163 0.85 -21.66 10.82
N SER A 164 0.72 -22.21 9.59
CA SER A 164 1.49 -21.76 8.43
C SER A 164 0.75 -20.62 7.74
N VAL A 165 1.49 -19.55 7.41
CA VAL A 165 0.92 -18.33 6.81
C VAL A 165 1.58 -18.01 5.49
N TYR A 166 0.80 -17.61 4.51
CA TYR A 166 1.24 -17.11 3.22
C TYR A 166 0.80 -15.65 3.07
N ASP A 167 1.75 -14.73 2.97
CA ASP A 167 1.53 -13.29 2.77
C ASP A 167 1.91 -12.92 1.33
N PHE A 168 0.92 -12.87 0.45
CA PHE A 168 1.08 -12.59 -0.97
C PHE A 168 0.96 -11.10 -1.25
N GLY A 169 2.05 -10.49 -1.77
CA GLY A 169 2.21 -9.05 -1.91
C GLY A 169 2.55 -8.40 -0.56
N THR A 170 3.63 -8.88 0.06
CA THR A 170 3.96 -8.54 1.45
C THR A 170 4.37 -7.08 1.67
N GLY A 171 4.82 -6.37 0.62
CA GLY A 171 5.25 -4.98 0.70
C GLY A 171 6.32 -4.75 1.77
N THR A 172 6.00 -3.99 2.82
CA THR A 172 6.90 -3.75 3.96
C THR A 172 7.13 -4.97 4.88
N GLY A 173 6.40 -6.08 4.67
CA GLY A 173 6.43 -7.25 5.54
C GLY A 173 5.59 -7.12 6.81
N ILE A 174 4.81 -6.06 6.96
CA ILE A 174 4.07 -5.75 8.21
C ILE A 174 3.09 -6.84 8.63
N LEU A 175 2.32 -7.42 7.67
CA LEU A 175 1.33 -8.45 7.96
C LEU A 175 2.02 -9.79 8.29
N ALA A 176 3.11 -10.11 7.59
CA ALA A 176 3.96 -11.26 7.91
C ALA A 176 4.56 -11.15 9.31
N ILE A 177 5.09 -9.98 9.69
CA ILE A 177 5.63 -9.71 11.03
C ILE A 177 4.54 -9.86 12.09
N LEU A 178 3.35 -9.31 11.86
CA LEU A 178 2.23 -9.47 12.79
C LEU A 178 1.83 -10.93 12.92
N ALA A 179 1.75 -11.69 11.83
CA ALA A 179 1.41 -13.11 11.86
C ALA A 179 2.38 -13.92 12.74
N GLU A 180 3.70 -13.68 12.64
CA GLU A 180 4.66 -14.33 13.53
C GLU A 180 4.49 -13.89 14.99
N LYS A 181 4.29 -12.59 15.26
CA LYS A 181 4.03 -12.09 16.62
C LYS A 181 2.75 -12.69 17.24
N LEU A 182 1.78 -13.08 16.42
CA LEU A 182 0.56 -13.79 16.82
C LEU A 182 0.78 -15.32 17.02
N GLY A 183 1.99 -15.82 16.77
CA GLY A 183 2.37 -17.19 17.04
C GLY A 183 2.34 -18.12 15.83
N ALA A 184 2.34 -17.60 14.61
CA ALA A 184 2.54 -18.42 13.42
C ALA A 184 3.84 -19.22 13.54
N LYS A 185 3.79 -20.52 13.19
CA LYS A 185 4.97 -21.39 13.23
C LYS A 185 5.95 -21.09 12.09
N GLU A 186 5.41 -20.65 10.97
CA GLU A 186 6.14 -20.27 9.75
C GLU A 186 5.32 -19.29 8.94
N VAL A 187 5.97 -18.36 8.30
CA VAL A 187 5.38 -17.39 7.38
C VAL A 187 6.19 -17.38 6.09
N LEU A 188 5.55 -17.59 4.96
CA LEU A 188 6.13 -17.30 3.66
C LEU A 188 5.57 -15.96 3.20
N ALA A 189 6.44 -14.97 3.07
CA ALA A 189 6.11 -13.63 2.60
C ALA A 189 6.70 -13.42 1.21
N VAL A 190 5.88 -13.02 0.25
CA VAL A 190 6.33 -12.89 -1.13
C VAL A 190 5.92 -11.55 -1.73
N ASP A 191 6.77 -11.06 -2.65
CA ASP A 191 6.48 -9.88 -3.47
C ASP A 191 7.14 -10.04 -4.84
N ASN A 192 6.73 -9.26 -5.82
CA ASN A 192 7.34 -9.24 -7.15
C ASN A 192 8.37 -8.11 -7.31
N ASP A 193 8.43 -7.17 -6.39
CA ASP A 193 9.30 -6.00 -6.41
C ASP A 193 10.53 -6.18 -5.50
N ASP A 194 11.72 -5.96 -6.05
CA ASP A 194 12.98 -6.04 -5.30
C ASP A 194 13.04 -5.05 -4.13
N TRP A 195 12.48 -3.85 -4.30
CA TRP A 195 12.38 -2.85 -3.24
C TRP A 195 11.55 -3.34 -2.05
N CYS A 196 10.41 -3.99 -2.33
CA CYS A 196 9.56 -4.58 -1.30
C CYS A 196 10.31 -5.69 -0.57
N ILE A 197 11.00 -6.58 -1.29
CA ILE A 197 11.81 -7.66 -0.70
C ILE A 197 12.89 -7.10 0.23
N GLU A 198 13.67 -6.11 -0.21
CA GLU A 198 14.72 -5.50 0.59
C GLU A 198 14.16 -4.80 1.84
N ASN A 199 13.07 -4.05 1.69
CA ASN A 199 12.43 -3.33 2.80
C ASN A 199 11.84 -4.31 3.83
N ALA A 200 11.15 -5.36 3.37
CA ALA A 200 10.60 -6.39 4.24
C ALA A 200 11.70 -7.12 5.02
N LEU A 201 12.83 -7.47 4.39
CA LEU A 201 13.98 -8.06 5.06
C LEU A 201 14.55 -7.16 6.16
N GLU A 202 14.63 -5.86 5.93
CA GLU A 202 15.06 -4.89 6.94
C GLU A 202 14.09 -4.84 8.13
N ASN A 203 12.79 -4.77 7.85
CA ASN A 203 11.74 -4.72 8.86
C ASN A 203 11.69 -6.01 9.70
N ILE A 204 11.84 -7.18 9.07
CA ILE A 204 11.93 -8.47 9.74
C ILE A 204 13.08 -8.48 10.76
N ARG A 205 14.26 -8.00 10.34
CA ARG A 205 15.43 -7.90 11.23
C ARG A 205 15.18 -6.95 12.41
N SER A 206 14.59 -5.77 12.13
CA SER A 206 14.25 -4.77 13.16
C SER A 206 13.25 -5.30 14.19
N ASN A 207 12.34 -6.19 13.78
CA ASN A 207 11.38 -6.84 14.66
C ASN A 207 11.88 -8.13 15.32
N GLN A 208 13.10 -8.57 15.00
CA GLN A 208 13.72 -9.79 15.52
C GLN A 208 12.90 -11.06 15.27
N THR A 209 12.11 -11.07 14.21
CA THR A 209 11.35 -12.24 13.78
C THR A 209 12.28 -13.29 13.17
N LYS A 210 11.90 -14.58 13.27
CA LYS A 210 12.79 -15.71 12.94
C LYS A 210 12.15 -16.74 12.01
N ASN A 211 10.82 -16.74 11.91
CA ASN A 211 10.04 -17.75 11.21
C ASN A 211 9.45 -17.21 9.90
N ILE A 212 9.95 -16.08 9.39
CA ILE A 212 9.52 -15.47 8.13
C ILE A 212 10.56 -15.75 7.07
N ASP A 213 10.15 -16.45 6.01
CA ASP A 213 10.90 -16.61 4.77
C ASP A 213 10.38 -15.60 3.75
N ILE A 214 11.29 -14.87 3.10
CA ILE A 214 10.94 -13.88 2.07
C ILE A 214 11.43 -14.36 0.72
N GLN A 215 10.54 -14.33 -0.27
CA GLN A 215 10.86 -14.73 -1.63
C GLN A 215 10.29 -13.75 -2.66
N LYS A 216 11.07 -13.51 -3.73
CA LYS A 216 10.57 -12.81 -4.91
C LYS A 216 9.85 -13.81 -5.82
N VAL A 217 8.58 -13.54 -6.14
CA VAL A 217 7.77 -14.41 -7.00
C VAL A 217 6.94 -13.59 -7.99
N ALA A 218 6.61 -14.19 -9.12
CA ALA A 218 5.78 -13.57 -10.15
C ALA A 218 4.28 -13.94 -10.04
N SER A 219 3.95 -14.98 -9.25
CA SER A 219 2.57 -15.46 -9.05
C SER A 219 2.40 -16.06 -7.66
N ALA A 220 1.15 -16.33 -7.27
CA ALA A 220 0.83 -16.91 -5.96
C ALA A 220 1.09 -18.42 -5.87
N SER A 221 1.54 -19.07 -6.93
CA SER A 221 1.78 -20.52 -6.95
C SER A 221 2.91 -20.94 -6.01
N GLN A 222 2.68 -21.96 -5.19
CA GLN A 222 3.65 -22.56 -4.29
C GLN A 222 3.49 -24.09 -4.29
N ASP A 223 4.53 -24.81 -3.89
CA ASP A 223 4.55 -26.26 -3.84
C ASP A 223 4.01 -26.85 -2.52
N ARG A 224 3.40 -26.02 -1.68
CA ARG A 224 2.88 -26.40 -0.36
C ARG A 224 1.60 -25.64 0.00
N ASP A 225 0.84 -26.18 0.96
CA ASP A 225 -0.39 -25.59 1.46
C ASP A 225 -0.13 -24.74 2.72
N PHE A 226 -1.01 -23.75 2.95
CA PHE A 226 -0.97 -22.86 4.10
C PHE A 226 -2.30 -22.86 4.84
N ASP A 227 -2.24 -22.70 6.16
CA ASP A 227 -3.42 -22.58 7.03
C ASP A 227 -4.10 -21.22 6.89
N ILE A 228 -3.31 -20.16 6.67
CA ILE A 228 -3.80 -18.79 6.53
C ILE A 228 -3.11 -18.17 5.32
N ILE A 229 -3.92 -17.56 4.45
CA ILE A 229 -3.45 -16.83 3.27
C ILE A 229 -3.92 -15.39 3.40
N ILE A 230 -3.01 -14.45 3.20
CA ILE A 230 -3.27 -13.01 3.23
C ILE A 230 -2.89 -12.46 1.85
N ALA A 231 -3.79 -11.72 1.21
CA ALA A 231 -3.54 -11.01 -0.03
C ALA A 231 -4.11 -9.58 0.07
N ASN A 232 -3.25 -8.63 0.41
CA ASN A 232 -3.57 -7.21 0.46
C ASN A 232 -2.95 -6.51 -0.74
N VAL A 233 -3.52 -6.77 -1.92
CA VAL A 233 -3.03 -6.29 -3.22
C VAL A 233 -4.18 -5.79 -4.08
N ASN A 234 -3.89 -5.12 -5.19
CA ASN A 234 -4.91 -4.59 -6.09
C ASN A 234 -5.82 -5.69 -6.68
N ARG A 235 -7.07 -5.32 -6.98
CA ARG A 235 -8.12 -6.20 -7.53
C ARG A 235 -7.62 -7.09 -8.67
N HIS A 236 -6.98 -6.52 -9.68
CA HIS A 236 -6.54 -7.27 -10.87
C HIS A 236 -5.48 -8.34 -10.53
N ILE A 237 -4.66 -8.12 -9.49
CA ILE A 237 -3.67 -9.09 -9.01
C ILE A 237 -4.38 -10.26 -8.32
N ILE A 238 -5.42 -9.98 -7.52
CA ILE A 238 -6.24 -11.02 -6.89
C ILE A 238 -6.95 -11.84 -7.95
N GLU A 239 -7.59 -11.20 -8.93
CA GLU A 239 -8.28 -11.86 -10.03
C GLU A 239 -7.34 -12.79 -10.81
N ALA A 240 -6.13 -12.34 -11.12
CA ALA A 240 -5.14 -13.11 -11.86
C ALA A 240 -4.57 -14.30 -11.07
N ASN A 241 -4.62 -14.27 -9.72
CA ASN A 241 -4.00 -15.29 -8.86
C ASN A 241 -5.00 -16.07 -8.00
N MET A 242 -6.31 -15.91 -8.17
CA MET A 242 -7.32 -16.51 -7.29
C MET A 242 -7.28 -18.06 -7.33
N VAL A 243 -7.00 -18.63 -8.49
CA VAL A 243 -6.87 -20.09 -8.66
C VAL A 243 -5.68 -20.61 -7.85
N GLU A 244 -4.52 -19.97 -7.98
CA GLU A 244 -3.29 -20.30 -7.28
C GLU A 244 -3.46 -20.12 -5.76
N LEU A 245 -4.05 -19.01 -5.31
CA LEU A 245 -4.39 -18.78 -3.89
C LEU A 245 -5.33 -19.88 -3.34
N SER A 246 -6.19 -20.43 -4.19
CA SER A 246 -7.04 -21.56 -3.81
C SER A 246 -6.28 -22.90 -3.80
N GLN A 247 -5.32 -23.09 -4.67
CA GLN A 247 -4.50 -24.31 -4.76
C GLN A 247 -3.51 -24.46 -3.61
N VAL A 248 -2.96 -23.35 -3.09
CA VAL A 248 -2.03 -23.33 -1.95
C VAL A 248 -2.73 -23.38 -0.60
N SER A 249 -3.98 -23.84 -0.56
CA SER A 249 -4.81 -23.95 0.65
C SER A 249 -5.22 -25.38 0.94
N ASN A 250 -5.32 -25.74 2.21
CA ASN A 250 -5.90 -27.00 2.68
C ASN A 250 -7.39 -26.80 3.06
N LEU A 251 -8.09 -27.91 3.42
CA LEU A 251 -9.53 -27.91 3.75
C LEU A 251 -9.94 -27.02 4.93
N ASN A 252 -9.00 -26.55 5.73
CA ASN A 252 -9.28 -25.72 6.90
C ASN A 252 -8.67 -24.33 6.78
N SER A 253 -8.18 -23.98 5.59
CA SER A 253 -7.52 -22.70 5.38
C SER A 253 -8.47 -21.52 5.46
N THR A 254 -7.90 -20.38 5.81
CA THR A 254 -8.57 -19.10 5.87
C THR A 254 -7.88 -18.16 4.88
N LEU A 255 -8.66 -17.37 4.14
CA LEU A 255 -8.17 -16.38 3.19
C LEU A 255 -8.63 -14.99 3.60
N ILE A 256 -7.70 -14.04 3.68
CA ILE A 256 -7.98 -12.61 3.82
C ILE A 256 -7.67 -11.95 2.48
N LEU A 257 -8.68 -11.32 1.89
CA LEU A 257 -8.53 -10.46 0.70
C LEU A 257 -8.70 -9.00 1.10
N SER A 258 -7.83 -8.14 0.61
CA SER A 258 -7.86 -6.70 0.83
C SER A 258 -7.17 -5.96 -0.33
N GLY A 259 -7.11 -4.62 -0.26
CA GLY A 259 -6.68 -3.82 -1.41
C GLY A 259 -7.82 -3.59 -2.42
N LEU A 260 -9.06 -3.67 -1.93
CA LEU A 260 -10.29 -3.68 -2.71
C LEU A 260 -11.18 -2.50 -2.30
N LEU A 261 -11.84 -1.87 -3.28
CA LEU A 261 -12.88 -0.90 -3.02
C LEU A 261 -14.18 -1.60 -2.59
N ILE A 262 -15.05 -0.89 -1.87
CA ILE A 262 -16.35 -1.42 -1.45
C ILE A 262 -17.19 -1.85 -2.67
N GLU A 263 -17.10 -1.14 -3.78
CA GLU A 263 -17.79 -1.48 -5.04
C GLU A 263 -17.35 -2.81 -5.64
N ASP A 264 -16.10 -3.25 -5.40
CA ASP A 264 -15.55 -4.52 -5.89
C ASP A 264 -16.04 -5.74 -5.09
N GLN A 265 -16.60 -5.52 -3.90
CA GLN A 265 -16.92 -6.53 -2.92
C GLN A 265 -17.72 -7.71 -3.50
N LYS A 266 -18.81 -7.41 -4.18
CA LYS A 266 -19.73 -8.42 -4.72
C LYS A 266 -19.04 -9.34 -5.74
N ASP A 267 -18.25 -8.76 -6.62
CA ASP A 267 -17.52 -9.50 -7.66
C ASP A 267 -16.45 -10.38 -7.04
N MET A 268 -15.71 -9.87 -6.05
CA MET A 268 -14.68 -10.61 -5.35
C MET A 268 -15.25 -11.76 -4.50
N ILE A 269 -16.40 -11.57 -3.84
CA ILE A 269 -17.10 -12.66 -3.15
C ILE A 269 -17.50 -13.76 -4.14
N ASN A 270 -18.07 -13.39 -5.30
CA ASN A 270 -18.45 -14.36 -6.32
C ASN A 270 -17.23 -15.13 -6.87
N LEU A 271 -16.13 -14.41 -7.14
CA LEU A 271 -14.88 -15.03 -7.59
C LEU A 271 -14.32 -16.01 -6.55
N ALA A 272 -14.31 -15.63 -5.28
CA ALA A 272 -13.85 -16.49 -4.20
C ALA A 272 -14.73 -17.76 -4.06
N ILE A 273 -16.06 -17.61 -4.14
CA ILE A 273 -17.00 -18.76 -4.10
C ILE A 273 -16.74 -19.73 -5.26
N GLN A 274 -16.50 -19.22 -6.49
CA GLN A 274 -16.17 -20.06 -7.65
C GLN A 274 -14.86 -20.85 -7.46
N ASN A 275 -13.98 -20.38 -6.57
CA ASN A 275 -12.71 -21.00 -6.22
C ASN A 275 -12.74 -21.74 -4.87
N ASN A 276 -13.92 -22.22 -4.44
CA ASN A 276 -14.13 -23.03 -3.24
C ASN A 276 -13.84 -22.29 -1.92
N TRP A 277 -14.14 -21.02 -1.85
CA TRP A 277 -14.08 -20.22 -0.63
C TRP A 277 -15.50 -19.85 -0.17
N LYS A 278 -15.74 -19.91 1.13
CA LYS A 278 -16.98 -19.46 1.76
C LYS A 278 -16.73 -18.11 2.42
N PHE A 279 -17.50 -17.10 2.08
CA PHE A 279 -17.48 -15.79 2.73
C PHE A 279 -17.89 -15.89 4.20
N ILE A 280 -17.14 -15.21 5.09
CA ILE A 280 -17.36 -15.20 6.54
C ILE A 280 -17.76 -13.82 7.01
N GLN A 281 -16.92 -12.82 6.77
CA GLN A 281 -17.15 -11.44 7.22
C GLN A 281 -16.38 -10.43 6.37
N GLU A 282 -16.72 -9.17 6.53
CA GLU A 282 -16.06 -8.02 5.94
C GLU A 282 -15.72 -6.97 6.98
N GLN A 283 -14.76 -6.12 6.65
CA GLN A 283 -14.35 -4.97 7.43
C GLN A 283 -14.18 -3.77 6.50
N PRO A 284 -15.21 -2.92 6.35
CA PRO A 284 -15.13 -1.72 5.53
C PRO A 284 -14.49 -0.55 6.30
N LEU A 285 -13.73 0.27 5.60
CA LEU A 285 -13.16 1.52 6.14
C LEU A 285 -12.83 2.49 5.00
N ASN A 286 -13.34 3.71 5.05
CA ASN A 286 -13.00 4.81 4.13
C ASN A 286 -13.05 4.41 2.63
N GLY A 287 -14.11 3.76 2.20
CA GLY A 287 -14.27 3.34 0.80
C GLY A 287 -13.59 2.02 0.43
N TRP A 288 -12.76 1.47 1.32
CA TRP A 288 -12.05 0.20 1.15
C TRP A 288 -12.72 -0.92 1.95
N VAL A 289 -12.48 -2.17 1.53
CA VAL A 289 -12.99 -3.35 2.23
C VAL A 289 -11.93 -4.45 2.31
N SER A 290 -11.83 -5.07 3.49
CA SER A 290 -11.14 -6.34 3.69
C SER A 290 -12.14 -7.43 3.96
N MET A 291 -11.91 -8.63 3.44
CA MET A 291 -12.84 -9.74 3.50
C MET A 291 -12.16 -11.01 3.99
N LEU A 292 -12.87 -11.74 4.85
CA LEU A 292 -12.43 -13.02 5.40
C LEU A 292 -13.25 -14.17 4.80
N PHE A 293 -12.54 -15.21 4.37
CA PHE A 293 -13.11 -16.41 3.80
C PHE A 293 -12.55 -17.65 4.52
N LYS A 294 -13.31 -18.74 4.43
CA LYS A 294 -12.93 -20.08 4.87
C LYS A 294 -12.95 -21.01 3.68
N LYS A 295 -11.98 -21.93 3.58
CA LYS A 295 -12.02 -22.98 2.54
C LYS A 295 -13.27 -23.83 2.71
N ALA A 296 -13.99 -24.05 1.58
CA ALA A 296 -15.26 -24.80 1.54
C ALA A 296 -15.03 -26.32 1.52
#